data_3ad08c7d9e90d1c929a4a1ccc347935e
#
_entry.id   3ad08c7d9e90d1c929a4a1ccc347935e
#
_cell.length_a   1.000
_cell.length_b   1.000
_cell.length_c   1.000
_cell.angle_alpha   90.00
_cell.angle_beta   90.00
_cell.angle_gamma   90.00
#
_symmetry.space_group_name_H-M   'P 1'
#
loop_
_entity.id
_entity.type
_entity.pdbx_description
1 polymer ?
#
loop_
_entity_poly.entity_id
_entity_poly.type
_entity_poly.pdbx_seq_one_letter_code
_entity_poly.pdbx_strand_id
1 'polypeptide(L)'
;ADAQFDTETIRAIVQASADKGRHVAAHCHGTTGIVNAVNAGVRTVEHCSWVGPNGWGKNYDEVTVAAMAAQGTWVSPTINLGWARFRGNKPLETLRQENLARLRAAGVGLIASTDAGIPGVKHHDLPLALAEFAHFAALSPIETLRTATHDCAVALGIDNVTGRVASGLYADLLVVEGDPLADLAALTGPVEVFARGKPVLGNVG
;
A
#
# COMPACT_ATOMS: atom_id res chain seq x y z
N ALA A 1 -21.58 -1.28 -5.28
CA ALA A 1 -20.31 -2.01 -5.09
C ALA A 1 -20.59 -3.36 -4.44
N ASP A 2 -21.23 -4.23 -5.21
CA ASP A 2 -21.57 -5.56 -4.74
C ASP A 2 -20.31 -6.44 -4.74
N ALA A 3 -20.18 -7.33 -3.73
CA ALA A 3 -19.11 -8.30 -3.71
C ALA A 3 -19.29 -9.31 -4.85
N GLN A 4 -18.24 -9.58 -5.62
CA GLN A 4 -18.26 -10.56 -6.70
C GLN A 4 -18.12 -11.99 -6.18
N PHE A 5 -17.47 -12.16 -5.02
CA PHE A 5 -17.22 -13.43 -4.38
C PHE A 5 -17.67 -13.39 -2.91
N ASP A 6 -18.19 -14.48 -2.43
CA ASP A 6 -18.47 -14.69 -1.02
C ASP A 6 -17.20 -15.10 -0.23
N THR A 7 -17.30 -15.12 1.08
CA THR A 7 -16.18 -15.46 1.98
C THR A 7 -15.68 -16.89 1.74
N GLU A 8 -16.56 -17.86 1.43
CA GLU A 8 -16.15 -19.26 1.26
C GLU A 8 -15.35 -19.46 -0.02
N THR A 9 -15.77 -18.83 -1.10
CA THR A 9 -15.03 -18.82 -2.38
C THR A 9 -13.65 -18.21 -2.21
N ILE A 10 -13.55 -17.05 -1.55
CA ILE A 10 -12.24 -16.40 -1.30
C ILE A 10 -11.39 -17.27 -0.37
N ARG A 11 -11.96 -17.90 0.65
CA ARG A 11 -11.24 -18.81 1.55
C ARG A 11 -10.64 -20.00 0.82
N ALA A 12 -11.37 -20.58 -0.13
CA ALA A 12 -10.85 -21.66 -0.98
C ALA A 12 -9.64 -21.18 -1.82
N ILE A 13 -9.68 -19.95 -2.34
CA ILE A 13 -8.57 -19.34 -3.07
C ILE A 13 -7.36 -19.11 -2.12
N VAL A 14 -7.61 -18.59 -0.91
CA VAL A 14 -6.56 -18.37 0.10
C VAL A 14 -5.88 -19.69 0.46
N GLN A 15 -6.66 -20.75 0.69
CA GLN A 15 -6.12 -22.06 1.01
C GLN A 15 -5.28 -22.63 -0.14
N ALA A 16 -5.82 -22.62 -1.37
CA ALA A 16 -5.10 -23.11 -2.54
C ALA A 16 -3.79 -22.33 -2.81
N SER A 17 -3.78 -21.04 -2.49
CA SER A 17 -2.58 -20.20 -2.59
C SER A 17 -1.56 -20.55 -1.49
N ALA A 18 -2.03 -20.75 -0.26
CA ALA A 18 -1.20 -21.12 0.87
C ALA A 18 -0.51 -22.49 0.64
N ASP A 19 -1.19 -23.46 0.02
CA ASP A 19 -0.63 -24.77 -0.37
C ASP A 19 0.53 -24.65 -1.37
N LYS A 20 0.65 -23.49 -2.03
CA LYS A 20 1.75 -23.13 -2.93
C LYS A 20 2.76 -22.17 -2.31
N GLY A 21 2.64 -21.90 -1.00
CA GLY A 21 3.49 -20.91 -0.31
C GLY A 21 3.28 -19.48 -0.81
N ARG A 22 2.04 -19.14 -1.22
CA ARG A 22 1.67 -17.81 -1.72
C ARG A 22 0.61 -17.18 -0.86
N HIS A 23 0.55 -15.85 -0.91
CA HIS A 23 -0.48 -15.04 -0.29
C HIS A 23 -1.48 -14.53 -1.32
N VAL A 24 -2.65 -14.09 -0.86
CA VAL A 24 -3.68 -13.49 -1.70
C VAL A 24 -3.77 -11.99 -1.41
N ALA A 25 -3.73 -11.20 -2.46
CA ALA A 25 -4.08 -9.78 -2.48
C ALA A 25 -5.49 -9.65 -3.07
N ALA A 26 -6.37 -8.93 -2.38
CA ALA A 26 -7.77 -8.79 -2.80
C ALA A 26 -8.09 -7.35 -3.21
N HIS A 27 -8.46 -7.15 -4.48
CA HIS A 27 -9.01 -5.88 -4.96
C HIS A 27 -10.40 -5.66 -4.37
N CYS A 28 -10.59 -4.65 -3.53
CA CYS A 28 -11.87 -4.38 -2.86
C CYS A 28 -12.15 -2.88 -2.74
N HIS A 29 -13.15 -2.39 -3.45
CA HIS A 29 -13.71 -1.06 -3.21
C HIS A 29 -14.92 -1.11 -2.27
N GLY A 30 -15.81 -2.08 -2.46
CA GLY A 30 -17.04 -2.23 -1.68
C GLY A 30 -16.82 -2.80 -0.29
N THR A 31 -17.53 -2.25 0.70
CA THR A 31 -17.45 -2.70 2.10
C THR A 31 -17.74 -4.20 2.22
N THR A 32 -18.75 -4.72 1.53
CA THR A 32 -19.07 -6.16 1.56
C THR A 32 -17.92 -7.01 1.03
N GLY A 33 -17.24 -6.56 -0.06
CA GLY A 33 -16.06 -7.25 -0.60
C GLY A 33 -14.90 -7.23 0.38
N ILE A 34 -14.66 -6.10 1.06
CA ILE A 34 -13.64 -5.97 2.10
C ILE A 34 -13.91 -6.94 3.25
N VAL A 35 -15.16 -6.97 3.75
CA VAL A 35 -15.58 -7.90 4.82
C VAL A 35 -15.33 -9.36 4.41
N ASN A 36 -15.76 -9.76 3.20
CA ASN A 36 -15.58 -11.12 2.71
C ASN A 36 -14.09 -11.49 2.59
N ALA A 37 -13.28 -10.59 2.04
CA ALA A 37 -11.84 -10.81 1.87
C ALA A 37 -11.12 -10.98 3.22
N VAL A 38 -11.41 -10.09 4.17
CA VAL A 38 -10.82 -10.14 5.52
C VAL A 38 -11.24 -11.41 6.25
N ASN A 39 -12.53 -11.76 6.24
CA ASN A 39 -13.04 -12.97 6.87
C ASN A 39 -12.51 -14.26 6.21
N ALA A 40 -12.05 -14.18 4.97
CA ALA A 40 -11.41 -15.29 4.27
C ALA A 40 -9.90 -15.40 4.55
N GLY A 41 -9.29 -14.39 5.19
CA GLY A 41 -7.88 -14.42 5.58
C GLY A 41 -6.90 -13.97 4.48
N VAL A 42 -7.28 -13.03 3.63
CA VAL A 42 -6.36 -12.44 2.64
C VAL A 42 -5.20 -11.72 3.33
N ARG A 43 -4.04 -11.69 2.67
CA ARG A 43 -2.85 -11.02 3.19
C ARG A 43 -2.92 -9.51 3.05
N THR A 44 -3.40 -9.03 1.90
CA THR A 44 -3.55 -7.59 1.64
C THR A 44 -4.92 -7.30 1.04
N VAL A 45 -5.44 -6.10 1.35
CA VAL A 45 -6.64 -5.52 0.74
C VAL A 45 -6.22 -4.30 -0.06
N GLU A 46 -6.39 -4.37 -1.37
CA GLU A 46 -6.08 -3.27 -2.28
C GLU A 46 -7.24 -2.27 -2.31
N HIS A 47 -6.93 -0.98 -2.43
CA HIS A 47 -7.85 0.18 -2.39
C HIS A 47 -8.53 0.39 -1.05
N CYS A 48 -9.24 -0.59 -0.52
CA CYS A 48 -9.95 -0.52 0.77
C CYS A 48 -10.84 0.73 0.89
N SER A 49 -11.67 0.96 -0.14
CA SER A 49 -12.33 2.27 -0.34
C SER A 49 -13.63 2.46 0.44
N TRP A 50 -14.13 1.45 1.16
CA TRP A 50 -15.34 1.50 1.98
C TRP A 50 -16.55 2.05 1.23
N VAL A 51 -16.75 1.58 -0.02
CA VAL A 51 -17.89 1.96 -0.86
C VAL A 51 -19.12 1.16 -0.47
N GLY A 52 -20.25 1.85 -0.34
CA GLY A 52 -21.54 1.24 -0.04
C GLY A 52 -22.68 2.23 -0.28
N PRO A 53 -23.87 1.98 0.30
CA PRO A 53 -25.07 2.79 0.06
C PRO A 53 -24.88 4.29 0.36
N ASN A 54 -24.01 4.63 1.32
CA ASN A 54 -23.72 6.01 1.71
C ASN A 54 -22.70 6.70 0.80
N GLY A 55 -22.11 5.98 -0.18
CA GLY A 55 -21.10 6.47 -1.11
C GLY A 55 -19.68 6.04 -0.76
N TRP A 56 -18.70 6.64 -1.42
CA TRP A 56 -17.28 6.34 -1.26
C TRP A 56 -16.75 6.77 0.10
N GLY A 57 -16.06 5.86 0.78
CA GLY A 57 -15.41 6.11 2.07
C GLY A 57 -16.34 6.19 3.28
N LYS A 58 -17.66 6.11 3.08
CA LYS A 58 -18.67 6.39 4.12
C LYS A 58 -19.25 5.15 4.80
N ASN A 59 -18.79 3.96 4.39
CA ASN A 59 -19.30 2.69 4.92
C ASN A 59 -18.19 1.93 5.64
N TYR A 60 -17.40 2.66 6.41
CA TYR A 60 -16.31 2.13 7.20
C TYR A 60 -16.83 1.16 8.26
N ASP A 61 -16.22 -0.02 8.38
CA ASP A 61 -16.64 -1.09 9.27
C ASP A 61 -15.57 -1.37 10.33
N GLU A 62 -15.84 -0.95 11.56
CA GLU A 62 -14.91 -1.09 12.71
C GLU A 62 -14.63 -2.56 13.06
N VAL A 63 -15.63 -3.43 12.90
CA VAL A 63 -15.47 -4.85 13.22
C VAL A 63 -14.48 -5.50 12.27
N THR A 64 -14.62 -5.19 10.98
CA THR A 64 -13.68 -5.68 9.95
C THR A 64 -12.28 -5.11 10.17
N VAL A 65 -12.15 -3.85 10.54
CA VAL A 65 -10.85 -3.25 10.83
C VAL A 65 -10.18 -3.88 12.05
N ALA A 66 -10.93 -4.16 13.10
CA ALA A 66 -10.41 -4.90 14.25
C ALA A 66 -9.93 -6.32 13.86
N ALA A 67 -10.66 -6.99 12.96
CA ALA A 67 -10.24 -8.28 12.41
C ALA A 67 -8.96 -8.17 11.56
N MET A 68 -8.83 -7.13 10.70
CA MET A 68 -7.59 -6.85 9.96
C MET A 68 -6.39 -6.72 10.89
N ALA A 69 -6.52 -5.92 11.95
CA ALA A 69 -5.45 -5.73 12.93
C ALA A 69 -5.08 -7.02 13.65
N ALA A 70 -6.08 -7.78 14.10
CA ALA A 70 -5.87 -9.03 14.85
C ALA A 70 -5.17 -10.11 14.03
N GLN A 71 -5.43 -10.21 12.72
CA GLN A 71 -4.84 -11.23 11.83
C GLN A 71 -3.64 -10.73 11.02
N GLY A 72 -3.28 -9.44 11.15
CA GLY A 72 -2.15 -8.85 10.44
C GLY A 72 -2.38 -8.65 8.94
N THR A 73 -3.63 -8.37 8.54
CA THR A 73 -3.95 -7.98 7.16
C THR A 73 -3.43 -6.57 6.90
N TRP A 74 -2.74 -6.37 5.78
CA TRP A 74 -2.25 -5.08 5.33
C TRP A 74 -3.24 -4.40 4.40
N VAL A 75 -3.22 -3.07 4.38
CA VAL A 75 -4.00 -2.28 3.43
C VAL A 75 -3.06 -1.53 2.48
N SER A 76 -3.32 -1.69 1.20
CA SER A 76 -2.65 -1.02 0.09
C SER A 76 -3.65 -0.03 -0.54
N PRO A 77 -3.69 1.23 -0.09
CA PRO A 77 -4.76 2.16 -0.47
C PRO A 77 -4.63 2.71 -1.89
N THR A 78 -3.58 2.32 -2.62
CA THR A 78 -3.33 2.68 -4.03
C THR A 78 -3.36 4.18 -4.28
N ILE A 79 -2.68 4.93 -3.41
CA ILE A 79 -2.59 6.38 -3.53
C ILE A 79 -1.61 6.74 -4.63
N ASN A 80 -2.12 7.26 -5.74
CA ASN A 80 -1.36 7.75 -6.89
C ASN A 80 -1.48 9.28 -7.03
N LEU A 81 -0.79 9.84 -8.01
CA LEU A 81 -0.80 11.29 -8.29
C LEU A 81 -2.21 11.85 -8.53
N GLY A 82 -3.15 11.03 -9.01
CA GLY A 82 -4.53 11.43 -9.20
C GLY A 82 -5.26 11.80 -7.88
N TRP A 83 -4.71 11.43 -6.73
CA TRP A 83 -5.28 11.82 -5.43
C TRP A 83 -5.09 13.33 -5.13
N ALA A 84 -4.16 14.00 -5.80
CA ALA A 84 -3.98 15.46 -5.69
C ALA A 84 -5.29 16.22 -5.98
N ARG A 85 -6.19 15.67 -6.81
CA ARG A 85 -7.51 16.26 -7.09
C ARG A 85 -8.42 16.39 -5.86
N PHE A 86 -8.15 15.64 -4.81
CA PHE A 86 -8.93 15.70 -3.56
C PHE A 86 -8.40 16.75 -2.59
N ARG A 87 -7.17 17.25 -2.80
CA ARG A 87 -6.61 18.34 -1.97
C ARG A 87 -7.46 19.60 -2.12
N GLY A 88 -7.77 20.23 -0.99
CA GLY A 88 -8.62 21.42 -0.96
C GLY A 88 -10.12 21.15 -1.07
N ASN A 89 -10.56 19.98 -1.48
CA ASN A 89 -11.95 19.55 -1.33
C ASN A 89 -12.14 19.00 0.09
N LYS A 90 -12.32 19.91 1.05
CA LYS A 90 -12.29 19.60 2.48
C LYS A 90 -13.10 18.36 2.89
N PRO A 91 -14.39 18.19 2.48
CA PRO A 91 -15.14 17.01 2.88
C PRO A 91 -14.51 15.67 2.40
N LEU A 92 -14.02 15.64 1.17
CA LEU A 92 -13.42 14.42 0.60
C LEU A 92 -12.00 14.17 1.13
N GLU A 93 -11.22 15.21 1.27
CA GLU A 93 -9.87 15.15 1.82
C GLU A 93 -9.91 14.63 3.27
N THR A 94 -10.72 15.27 4.12
CA THR A 94 -10.89 14.90 5.53
C THR A 94 -11.37 13.45 5.68
N LEU A 95 -12.40 13.05 4.94
CA LEU A 95 -12.92 11.68 5.00
C LEU A 95 -11.85 10.63 4.67
N ARG A 96 -10.99 10.89 3.67
CA ARG A 96 -9.90 9.98 3.29
C ARG A 96 -8.83 9.92 4.36
N GLN A 97 -8.44 11.07 4.90
CA GLN A 97 -7.48 11.16 5.99
C GLN A 97 -7.99 10.45 7.26
N GLU A 98 -9.25 10.67 7.63
CA GLU A 98 -9.87 10.02 8.78
C GLU A 98 -9.91 8.49 8.63
N ASN A 99 -10.30 7.96 7.46
CA ASN A 99 -10.33 6.51 7.25
C ASN A 99 -8.93 5.88 7.37
N LEU A 100 -7.90 6.51 6.79
CA LEU A 100 -6.52 6.03 6.92
C LEU A 100 -5.99 6.16 8.36
N ALA A 101 -6.32 7.26 9.03
CA ALA A 101 -5.95 7.45 10.44
C ALA A 101 -6.59 6.39 11.36
N ARG A 102 -7.87 6.06 11.12
CA ARG A 102 -8.59 5.00 11.87
C ARG A 102 -7.98 3.63 11.64
N LEU A 103 -7.63 3.27 10.40
CA LEU A 103 -6.90 2.02 10.10
C LEU A 103 -5.59 1.95 10.89
N ARG A 104 -4.77 3.01 10.85
CA ARG A 104 -3.50 3.08 11.57
C ARG A 104 -3.70 3.00 13.09
N ALA A 105 -4.67 3.74 13.64
CA ALA A 105 -4.99 3.74 15.06
C ALA A 105 -5.43 2.36 15.57
N ALA A 106 -6.09 1.56 14.72
CA ALA A 106 -6.44 0.19 15.00
C ALA A 106 -5.26 -0.80 14.89
N GLY A 107 -4.09 -0.36 14.43
CA GLY A 107 -2.91 -1.21 14.23
C GLY A 107 -2.85 -1.90 12.87
N VAL A 108 -3.68 -1.52 11.91
CA VAL A 108 -3.61 -2.05 10.54
C VAL A 108 -2.41 -1.43 9.82
N GLY A 109 -1.53 -2.27 9.29
CA GLY A 109 -0.39 -1.84 8.50
C GLY A 109 -0.80 -1.27 7.14
N LEU A 110 -0.20 -0.14 6.75
CA LEU A 110 -0.36 0.45 5.42
C LEU A 110 0.89 0.22 4.58
N ILE A 111 0.72 -0.06 3.29
CA ILE A 111 1.81 -0.15 2.31
C ILE A 111 1.58 0.78 1.14
N ALA A 112 2.65 1.39 0.65
CA ALA A 112 2.58 2.32 -0.46
C ALA A 112 2.42 1.58 -1.79
N SER A 113 1.47 2.04 -2.59
CA SER A 113 1.16 1.51 -3.92
C SER A 113 0.44 2.57 -4.75
N THR A 114 0.40 2.40 -6.07
CA THR A 114 -0.14 3.40 -6.99
C THR A 114 -1.23 2.90 -7.91
N ASP A 115 -1.44 1.58 -8.00
CA ASP A 115 -2.29 0.97 -9.03
C ASP A 115 -1.75 1.27 -10.45
N ALA A 116 -0.42 1.17 -10.62
CA ALA A 116 0.25 1.47 -11.88
C ALA A 116 -0.23 0.56 -13.02
N GLY A 117 -0.43 1.15 -14.19
CA GLY A 117 -0.97 0.48 -15.38
C GLY A 117 -2.40 0.91 -15.73
N ILE A 118 -3.12 1.56 -14.81
CA ILE A 118 -4.38 2.23 -15.16
C ILE A 118 -4.11 3.53 -15.93
N PRO A 119 -5.10 4.06 -16.68
CA PRO A 119 -4.92 5.31 -17.42
C PRO A 119 -4.40 6.46 -16.56
N GLY A 120 -3.27 7.05 -16.96
CA GLY A 120 -2.64 8.18 -16.28
C GLY A 120 -1.75 7.83 -15.09
N VAL A 121 -1.57 6.55 -14.74
CA VAL A 121 -0.67 6.11 -13.65
C VAL A 121 0.44 5.23 -14.22
N LYS A 122 1.67 5.75 -14.22
CA LYS A 122 2.84 5.06 -14.76
C LYS A 122 3.56 4.25 -13.69
N HIS A 123 4.27 3.20 -14.11
CA HIS A 123 5.02 2.33 -13.20
C HIS A 123 6.12 3.06 -12.41
N HIS A 124 6.65 4.15 -12.95
CA HIS A 124 7.70 4.95 -12.30
C HIS A 124 7.17 6.15 -11.49
N ASP A 125 5.85 6.27 -11.32
CA ASP A 125 5.24 7.41 -10.59
C ASP A 125 5.25 7.22 -9.06
N LEU A 126 5.64 6.04 -8.54
CA LEU A 126 5.63 5.78 -7.11
C LEU A 126 6.42 6.84 -6.29
N PRO A 127 7.65 7.23 -6.66
CA PRO A 127 8.38 8.25 -5.91
C PRO A 127 7.61 9.58 -5.78
N LEU A 128 6.94 10.00 -6.86
CA LEU A 128 6.09 11.20 -6.87
C LEU A 128 4.82 11.01 -6.01
N ALA A 129 4.23 9.82 -6.04
CA ALA A 129 3.01 9.50 -5.32
C ALA A 129 3.22 9.41 -3.79
N LEU A 130 4.45 9.20 -3.33
CA LEU A 130 4.76 9.11 -1.89
C LEU A 130 4.44 10.41 -1.14
N ALA A 131 4.55 11.57 -1.78
CA ALA A 131 4.14 12.85 -1.18
C ALA A 131 2.61 12.90 -0.96
N GLU A 132 1.82 12.36 -1.88
CA GLU A 132 0.37 12.22 -1.70
C GLU A 132 0.04 11.19 -0.60
N PHE A 133 0.76 10.08 -0.58
CA PHE A 133 0.60 9.06 0.45
C PHE A 133 0.89 9.63 1.84
N ALA A 134 2.01 10.34 2.01
CA ALA A 134 2.36 11.03 3.26
C ALA A 134 1.26 12.00 3.69
N HIS A 135 0.74 12.81 2.76
CA HIS A 135 -0.31 13.78 3.04
C HIS A 135 -1.62 13.13 3.52
N PHE A 136 -2.11 12.12 2.79
CA PHE A 136 -3.40 11.50 3.12
C PHE A 136 -3.33 10.57 4.32
N ALA A 137 -2.21 9.88 4.54
CA ALA A 137 -2.03 8.99 5.68
C ALA A 137 -1.43 9.68 6.91
N ALA A 138 -1.14 10.98 6.84
CA ALA A 138 -0.50 11.79 7.87
C ALA A 138 0.80 11.13 8.39
N LEU A 139 1.70 10.80 7.46
CA LEU A 139 2.97 10.13 7.73
C LEU A 139 4.13 11.12 7.66
N SER A 140 5.11 10.97 8.54
CA SER A 140 6.42 11.58 8.39
C SER A 140 7.18 10.98 7.20
N PRO A 141 8.24 11.63 6.67
CA PRO A 141 9.02 11.09 5.58
C PRO A 141 9.58 9.69 5.86
N ILE A 142 10.09 9.43 7.06
CA ILE A 142 10.63 8.11 7.42
C ILE A 142 9.54 7.03 7.48
N GLU A 143 8.36 7.34 8.03
CA GLU A 143 7.22 6.42 8.01
C GLU A 143 6.79 6.13 6.58
N THR A 144 6.73 7.16 5.72
CA THR A 144 6.38 7.01 4.31
C THR A 144 7.37 6.11 3.57
N LEU A 145 8.68 6.33 3.77
CA LEU A 145 9.72 5.46 3.18
C LEU A 145 9.58 4.02 3.65
N ARG A 146 9.28 3.79 4.92
CA ARG A 146 9.05 2.43 5.45
C ARG A 146 7.90 1.74 4.76
N THR A 147 6.78 2.44 4.51
CA THR A 147 5.63 1.84 3.80
C THR A 147 5.96 1.41 2.37
N ALA A 148 6.93 2.06 1.73
CA ALA A 148 7.37 1.76 0.36
C ALA A 148 8.54 0.76 0.29
N THR A 149 9.11 0.38 1.42
CA THR A 149 10.31 -0.47 1.50
C THR A 149 10.11 -1.64 2.47
N HIS A 150 10.50 -1.49 3.72
CA HIS A 150 10.46 -2.54 4.72
C HIS A 150 9.04 -3.11 4.93
N ASP A 151 8.05 -2.24 5.10
CA ASP A 151 6.69 -2.67 5.42
C ASP A 151 6.05 -3.38 4.21
N CYS A 152 6.33 -2.93 2.98
CA CYS A 152 6.00 -3.68 1.76
C CYS A 152 6.65 -5.07 1.75
N ALA A 153 7.94 -5.17 2.09
CA ALA A 153 8.64 -6.45 2.13
C ALA A 153 8.01 -7.41 3.15
N VAL A 154 7.64 -6.92 4.34
CA VAL A 154 6.92 -7.69 5.37
C VAL A 154 5.54 -8.12 4.87
N ALA A 155 4.77 -7.21 4.27
CA ALA A 155 3.47 -7.55 3.71
C ALA A 155 3.54 -8.64 2.64
N LEU A 156 4.59 -8.61 1.82
CA LEU A 156 4.83 -9.61 0.76
C LEU A 156 5.53 -10.88 1.26
N GLY A 157 5.98 -10.93 2.52
CA GLY A 157 6.71 -12.07 3.08
C GLY A 157 8.11 -12.27 2.50
N ILE A 158 8.78 -11.17 2.12
CA ILE A 158 10.14 -11.16 1.54
C ILE A 158 11.13 -10.29 2.31
N ASP A 159 10.81 -9.92 3.54
CA ASP A 159 11.62 -9.06 4.41
C ASP A 159 12.92 -9.73 4.87
N ASN A 160 13.03 -11.05 4.70
CA ASN A 160 14.24 -11.82 4.86
C ASN A 160 15.19 -11.75 3.64
N VAL A 161 14.75 -11.12 2.54
CA VAL A 161 15.51 -11.02 1.27
C VAL A 161 15.82 -9.58 0.90
N THR A 162 14.89 -8.64 1.15
CA THR A 162 14.99 -7.24 0.75
C THR A 162 14.16 -6.32 1.67
N GLY A 163 14.04 -5.03 1.31
CA GLY A 163 13.19 -4.04 1.99
C GLY A 163 13.92 -3.12 2.97
N ARG A 164 15.17 -3.40 3.31
CA ARG A 164 16.03 -2.56 4.14
C ARG A 164 17.50 -2.78 3.82
N VAL A 165 18.33 -1.82 4.19
CA VAL A 165 19.78 -1.96 4.09
C VAL A 165 20.29 -2.70 5.32
N ALA A 166 20.64 -3.99 5.14
CA ALA A 166 21.18 -4.83 6.21
C ALA A 166 22.08 -5.93 5.63
N SER A 167 23.04 -6.38 6.42
CA SER A 167 23.91 -7.53 6.03
C SER A 167 23.07 -8.78 5.75
N GLY A 168 23.38 -9.49 4.68
CA GLY A 168 22.69 -10.72 4.27
C GLY A 168 21.45 -10.50 3.39
N LEU A 169 20.99 -9.29 3.20
CA LEU A 169 19.91 -8.97 2.26
C LEU A 169 20.47 -8.57 0.89
N TYR A 170 19.60 -8.62 -0.12
CA TYR A 170 19.96 -8.10 -1.43
C TYR A 170 20.24 -6.60 -1.38
N ALA A 171 21.24 -6.17 -2.13
CA ALA A 171 21.51 -4.76 -2.34
C ALA A 171 20.56 -4.22 -3.43
N ASP A 172 19.30 -4.05 -3.06
CA ASP A 172 18.29 -3.31 -3.82
C ASP A 172 18.33 -1.88 -3.29
N LEU A 173 19.06 -1.00 -3.96
CA LEU A 173 19.42 0.33 -3.45
C LEU A 173 19.03 1.41 -4.45
N LEU A 174 18.55 2.52 -3.91
CA LEU A 174 18.32 3.76 -4.62
C LEU A 174 19.26 4.82 -4.06
N VAL A 175 20.13 5.37 -4.90
CA VAL A 175 20.98 6.52 -4.57
C VAL A 175 20.34 7.78 -5.13
N VAL A 176 20.14 8.77 -4.28
CA VAL A 176 19.50 10.04 -4.65
C VAL A 176 20.36 11.22 -4.23
N GLU A 177 20.20 12.36 -4.91
CA GLU A 177 20.72 13.63 -4.43
C GLU A 177 19.77 14.24 -3.39
N GLY A 178 20.35 14.75 -2.28
CA GLY A 178 19.57 15.34 -1.20
C GLY A 178 19.15 14.31 -0.14
N ASP A 179 18.34 14.77 0.79
CA ASP A 179 17.89 13.98 1.93
C ASP A 179 16.37 13.69 1.83
N PRO A 180 15.97 12.44 1.52
CA PRO A 180 14.56 12.08 1.42
C PRO A 180 13.83 12.11 2.76
N LEU A 181 14.53 12.21 3.89
CA LEU A 181 13.93 12.41 5.20
C LEU A 181 13.55 13.88 5.44
N ALA A 182 14.21 14.80 4.75
CA ALA A 182 13.86 16.22 4.75
C ALA A 182 12.77 16.51 3.70
N ASP A 183 12.93 15.95 2.49
CA ASP A 183 11.99 16.15 1.38
C ASP A 183 11.90 14.87 0.51
N LEU A 184 10.72 14.27 0.47
CA LEU A 184 10.46 13.09 -0.37
C LEU A 184 10.67 13.33 -1.87
N ALA A 185 10.67 14.59 -2.33
CA ALA A 185 10.96 14.94 -3.72
C ALA A 185 12.37 14.50 -4.16
N ALA A 186 13.30 14.33 -3.24
CA ALA A 186 14.65 13.77 -3.53
C ALA A 186 14.58 12.39 -4.19
N LEU A 187 13.51 11.61 -3.99
CA LEU A 187 13.33 10.28 -4.59
C LEU A 187 13.04 10.32 -6.09
N THR A 188 12.69 11.47 -6.65
CA THR A 188 12.26 11.61 -8.05
C THR A 188 13.41 11.70 -9.05
N GLY A 189 14.63 11.96 -8.56
CA GLY A 189 15.85 12.07 -9.36
C GLY A 189 16.90 11.06 -8.91
N PRO A 190 16.75 9.75 -9.19
CA PRO A 190 17.74 8.77 -8.81
C PRO A 190 19.05 9.00 -9.57
N VAL A 191 20.17 8.99 -8.84
CA VAL A 191 21.53 9.05 -9.40
C VAL A 191 21.96 7.66 -9.84
N GLU A 192 21.72 6.66 -8.98
CA GLU A 192 22.00 5.27 -9.27
C GLU A 192 20.91 4.37 -8.70
N VAL A 193 20.65 3.26 -9.39
CA VAL A 193 19.73 2.21 -8.94
C VAL A 193 20.46 0.88 -9.04
N PHE A 194 20.44 0.14 -7.95
CA PHE A 194 20.98 -1.22 -7.89
C PHE A 194 19.84 -2.21 -7.66
N ALA A 195 19.83 -3.29 -8.44
CA ALA A 195 18.98 -4.45 -8.22
C ALA A 195 19.85 -5.67 -7.96
N ARG A 196 19.71 -6.28 -6.78
CA ARG A 196 20.53 -7.42 -6.32
C ARG A 196 22.03 -7.16 -6.46
N GLY A 197 22.46 -5.94 -6.11
CA GLY A 197 23.86 -5.53 -6.19
C GLY A 197 24.38 -5.18 -7.59
N LYS A 198 23.54 -5.22 -8.62
CA LYS A 198 23.92 -4.85 -9.99
C LYS A 198 23.34 -3.47 -10.34
N PRO A 199 24.11 -2.55 -10.91
CA PRO A 199 23.58 -1.28 -11.39
C PRO A 199 22.59 -1.55 -12.53
N VAL A 200 21.41 -0.92 -12.48
CA VAL A 200 20.35 -0.98 -13.49
C VAL A 200 20.02 0.39 -14.07
N LEU A 201 20.39 1.45 -13.37
CA LEU A 201 20.39 2.83 -13.82
C LEU A 201 21.65 3.49 -13.25
N GLY A 202 22.37 4.23 -14.07
CA GLY A 202 23.60 4.90 -13.74
C GLY A 202 24.44 5.01 -15.01
N ASN A 203 25.44 5.86 -15.02
CA ASN A 203 26.41 5.91 -16.10
C ASN A 203 27.10 4.54 -16.20
N VAL A 204 26.67 3.73 -17.15
CA VAL A 204 27.51 2.66 -17.67
C VAL A 204 28.55 3.40 -18.50
N GLY A 205 29.66 3.78 -17.84
CA GLY A 205 30.83 4.34 -18.50
C GLY A 205 31.44 3.34 -19.48
#